data_afe27afa2678509eb4b74d6fef879834
#
_entry.id   afe27afa2678509eb4b74d6fef879834
#
_cell.length_a   1.000
_cell.length_b   1.000
_cell.length_c   1.000
_cell.angle_alpha   90.00
_cell.angle_beta   90.00
_cell.angle_gamma   90.00
#
_symmetry.space_group_name_H-M   'P 1'
#
loop_
_entity.id
_entity.type
_entity.pdbx_description
1 polymer ?
#
loop_
_entity_poly.entity_id
_entity_poly.type
_entity_poly.pdbx_seq_one_letter_code
_entity_poly.pdbx_strand_id
1 'polypeptide(L)'
;ENVDLSTTIFGKKLDLPFYCSPTALQRLFHYDGERAVGKAAQKFNTMFGVSALATVSVEEISSLIDTPKMFQFYFHKDRGLNDSCLERAKAAKFDVMALTVDTITGGNRERDLRTGFTSPPKLTLSSLFSFATKPMWGINYVTRGKFELPHLQDFVKEGTSTNSSIGNYFST
;
A
#
# COMPACT_ATOMS: atom_id res chain seq x y z
N GLU A 1 0.54 -38.22 5.11
CA GLU A 1 1.10 -37.71 3.83
C GLU A 1 1.72 -36.35 4.11
N ASN A 2 2.99 -36.17 3.73
CA ASN A 2 3.64 -34.87 3.76
C ASN A 2 3.41 -34.18 2.41
N VAL A 3 2.69 -33.07 2.40
CA VAL A 3 2.48 -32.25 1.22
C VAL A 3 3.50 -31.10 1.25
N ASP A 4 4.39 -31.05 0.26
CA ASP A 4 5.32 -29.95 0.07
C ASP A 4 4.67 -28.89 -0.84
N LEU A 5 4.41 -27.69 -0.29
CA LEU A 5 3.84 -26.55 -1.02
C LEU A 5 4.90 -25.54 -1.45
N SER A 6 6.19 -25.82 -1.19
CA SER A 6 7.26 -24.90 -1.51
C SER A 6 7.41 -24.67 -3.02
N THR A 7 7.78 -23.45 -3.38
CA THR A 7 8.02 -23.05 -4.78
C THR A 7 9.19 -22.07 -4.86
N THR A 8 9.68 -21.82 -6.06
CA THR A 8 10.70 -20.80 -6.30
C THR A 8 10.17 -19.78 -7.29
N ILE A 9 10.14 -18.51 -6.89
CA ILE A 9 9.71 -17.39 -7.71
C ILE A 9 10.84 -16.34 -7.74
N PHE A 10 11.25 -15.90 -8.93
CA PHE A 10 12.36 -14.94 -9.12
C PHE A 10 13.65 -15.35 -8.37
N GLY A 11 13.96 -16.64 -8.35
CA GLY A 11 15.13 -17.19 -7.67
C GLY A 11 15.03 -17.24 -6.14
N LYS A 12 13.88 -16.87 -5.56
CA LYS A 12 13.61 -16.91 -4.11
C LYS A 12 12.74 -18.11 -3.76
N LYS A 13 13.17 -18.89 -2.78
CA LYS A 13 12.37 -20.02 -2.27
C LYS A 13 11.29 -19.48 -1.34
N LEU A 14 10.07 -19.92 -1.56
CA LEU A 14 8.88 -19.66 -0.74
C LEU A 14 8.34 -20.98 -0.21
N ASP A 15 7.81 -20.98 1.01
CA ASP A 15 7.21 -22.19 1.60
C ASP A 15 5.77 -22.41 1.13
N LEU A 16 5.15 -21.38 0.54
CA LEU A 16 3.78 -21.39 0.03
C LEU A 16 3.72 -20.85 -1.41
N PRO A 17 2.89 -21.46 -2.31
CA PRO A 17 2.80 -21.06 -3.71
C PRO A 17 1.89 -19.85 -3.95
N PHE A 18 1.88 -18.88 -3.02
CA PHE A 18 1.18 -17.61 -3.13
C PHE A 18 1.97 -16.50 -2.44
N TYR A 19 1.61 -15.25 -2.70
CA TYR A 19 2.20 -14.09 -2.07
C TYR A 19 1.13 -13.08 -1.64
N CYS A 20 1.49 -12.18 -0.73
CA CYS A 20 0.62 -11.07 -0.34
C CYS A 20 0.70 -9.97 -1.40
N SER A 21 -0.39 -9.76 -2.15
CA SER A 21 -0.46 -8.76 -3.22
C SER A 21 -0.27 -7.33 -2.70
N PRO A 22 0.32 -6.44 -3.50
CA PRO A 22 0.46 -5.04 -3.15
C PRO A 22 -0.93 -4.37 -3.07
N THR A 23 -1.27 -3.85 -1.91
CA THR A 23 -2.51 -3.09 -1.67
C THR A 23 -2.19 -1.70 -1.14
N ALA A 24 -2.91 -0.71 -1.65
CA ALA A 24 -2.75 0.68 -1.23
C ALA A 24 -3.44 0.96 0.11
N LEU A 25 -2.96 1.97 0.85
CA LEU A 25 -3.65 2.59 1.98
C LEU A 25 -4.05 1.61 3.10
N GLN A 26 -3.24 0.62 3.41
CA GLN A 26 -3.61 -0.42 4.38
C GLN A 26 -3.88 0.13 5.79
N ARG A 27 -3.19 1.22 6.22
CA ARG A 27 -3.45 1.87 7.52
C ARG A 27 -4.79 2.61 7.58
N LEU A 28 -5.46 2.82 6.45
CA LEU A 28 -6.84 3.30 6.45
C LEU A 28 -7.79 2.24 7.04
N PHE A 29 -7.48 0.96 6.87
CA PHE A 29 -8.31 -0.16 7.33
C PHE A 29 -7.89 -0.67 8.70
N HIS A 30 -6.59 -0.76 8.95
CA HIS A 30 -6.05 -1.21 10.22
C HIS A 30 -4.79 -0.41 10.57
N TYR A 31 -4.63 0.00 11.81
CA TYR A 31 -3.54 0.90 12.25
C TYR A 31 -2.12 0.38 11.97
N ASP A 32 -1.90 -0.93 11.99
CA ASP A 32 -0.61 -1.53 11.64
C ASP A 32 -0.38 -1.65 10.13
N GLY A 33 -1.46 -1.72 9.34
CA GLY A 33 -1.39 -1.75 7.88
C GLY A 33 -0.39 -2.75 7.33
N GLU A 34 0.51 -2.27 6.48
CA GLU A 34 1.55 -3.05 5.81
C GLU A 34 2.51 -3.74 6.79
N ARG A 35 2.68 -3.23 8.01
CA ARG A 35 3.52 -3.86 9.05
C ARG A 35 2.98 -5.22 9.46
N ALA A 36 1.66 -5.31 9.65
CA ALA A 36 1.01 -6.56 10.04
C ALA A 36 1.06 -7.59 8.93
N VAL A 37 0.81 -7.16 7.68
CA VAL A 37 0.85 -8.07 6.51
C VAL A 37 2.28 -8.54 6.25
N GLY A 38 3.27 -7.65 6.32
CA GLY A 38 4.68 -8.01 6.14
C GLY A 38 5.15 -9.04 7.18
N LYS A 39 4.80 -8.85 8.46
CA LYS A 39 5.11 -9.83 9.52
C LYS A 39 4.41 -11.18 9.28
N ALA A 40 3.18 -11.17 8.79
CA ALA A 40 2.49 -12.40 8.42
C ALA A 40 3.18 -13.11 7.23
N ALA A 41 3.55 -12.37 6.20
CA ALA A 41 4.30 -12.92 5.07
C ALA A 41 5.62 -13.54 5.51
N GLN A 42 6.37 -12.89 6.39
CA GLN A 42 7.60 -13.44 6.96
C GLN A 42 7.35 -14.71 7.77
N LYS A 43 6.30 -14.73 8.60
CA LYS A 43 5.97 -15.90 9.42
C LYS A 43 5.76 -17.16 8.58
N PHE A 44 5.23 -17.03 7.39
CA PHE A 44 4.92 -18.12 6.46
C PHE A 44 5.93 -18.22 5.31
N ASN A 45 7.04 -17.50 5.38
CA ASN A 45 8.09 -17.44 4.37
C ASN A 45 7.51 -17.33 2.95
N THR A 46 6.60 -16.35 2.77
CA THR A 46 6.05 -15.99 1.46
C THR A 46 6.43 -14.57 1.07
N MET A 47 6.29 -14.22 -0.21
CA MET A 47 6.66 -12.88 -0.69
C MET A 47 5.62 -11.83 -0.27
N PHE A 48 6.09 -10.64 0.10
CA PHE A 48 5.24 -9.49 0.39
C PHE A 48 5.36 -8.42 -0.70
N GLY A 49 4.22 -8.07 -1.33
CA GLY A 49 4.10 -6.97 -2.26
C GLY A 49 3.76 -5.66 -1.55
N VAL A 50 4.58 -4.63 -1.75
CA VAL A 50 4.39 -3.27 -1.23
C VAL A 50 3.98 -2.35 -2.38
N SER A 51 2.90 -1.60 -2.21
CA SER A 51 2.40 -0.66 -3.22
C SER A 51 3.16 0.67 -3.15
N ALA A 52 3.29 1.36 -4.28
CA ALA A 52 3.72 2.76 -4.30
C ALA A 52 2.81 3.69 -3.46
N LEU A 53 1.55 3.29 -3.26
CA LEU A 53 0.58 3.97 -2.40
C LEU A 53 0.47 3.32 -1.02
N ALA A 54 1.49 2.62 -0.58
CA ALA A 54 1.56 2.09 0.77
C ALA A 54 1.69 3.22 1.81
N THR A 55 1.17 2.97 3.00
CA THR A 55 1.19 3.91 4.13
C THR A 55 2.35 3.67 5.09
N VAL A 56 3.22 2.72 4.75
CA VAL A 56 4.48 2.42 5.43
C VAL A 56 5.60 2.41 4.38
N SER A 57 6.73 3.01 4.69
CA SER A 57 7.83 3.16 3.72
C SER A 57 8.52 1.83 3.41
N VAL A 58 9.15 1.76 2.23
CA VAL A 58 9.95 0.58 1.83
C VAL A 58 11.11 0.35 2.79
N GLU A 59 11.69 1.41 3.33
CA GLU A 59 12.79 1.35 4.30
C GLU A 59 12.32 0.72 5.61
N GLU A 60 11.15 1.16 6.13
CA GLU A 60 10.59 0.60 7.34
C GLU A 60 10.21 -0.87 7.15
N ILE A 61 9.55 -1.22 6.06
CA ILE A 61 9.22 -2.63 5.75
C ILE A 61 10.49 -3.46 5.69
N SER A 62 11.53 -2.99 5.01
CA SER A 62 12.79 -3.72 4.90
C SER A 62 13.49 -3.92 6.25
N SER A 63 13.31 -2.99 7.19
CA SER A 63 13.84 -3.14 8.57
C SER A 63 13.04 -4.13 9.43
N LEU A 64 11.76 -4.35 9.09
CA LEU A 64 10.84 -5.18 9.87
C LEU A 64 10.81 -6.64 9.44
N ILE A 65 11.10 -6.92 8.18
CA ILE A 65 10.96 -8.27 7.60
C ILE A 65 12.14 -8.62 6.69
N ASP A 66 12.48 -9.89 6.67
CA ASP A 66 13.56 -10.46 5.85
C ASP A 66 13.06 -11.47 4.79
N THR A 67 11.75 -11.61 4.64
CA THR A 67 11.16 -12.43 3.56
C THR A 67 11.30 -11.71 2.21
N PRO A 68 11.21 -12.43 1.07
CA PRO A 68 11.26 -11.83 -0.26
C PRO A 68 10.22 -10.70 -0.41
N LYS A 69 10.65 -9.58 -0.99
CA LYS A 69 9.88 -8.35 -1.11
C LYS A 69 9.74 -7.92 -2.57
N MET A 70 8.53 -7.52 -2.95
CA MET A 70 8.22 -6.95 -4.25
C MET A 70 7.73 -5.50 -4.06
N PHE A 71 8.22 -4.57 -4.85
CA PHE A 71 7.71 -3.20 -4.90
C PHE A 71 6.88 -2.99 -6.16
N GLN A 72 5.62 -2.62 -6.01
CA GLN A 72 4.73 -2.29 -7.11
C GLN A 72 4.68 -0.77 -7.28
N PHE A 73 4.86 -0.29 -8.50
CA PHE A 73 4.74 1.12 -8.81
C PHE A 73 4.02 1.37 -10.14
N TYR A 74 3.52 2.61 -10.28
CA TYR A 74 2.99 3.16 -11.51
C TYR A 74 4.04 4.05 -12.16
N PHE A 75 4.12 4.02 -13.46
CA PHE A 75 5.02 4.90 -14.19
C PHE A 75 4.41 6.30 -14.26
N HIS A 76 5.02 7.25 -13.57
CA HIS A 76 4.59 8.64 -13.50
C HIS A 76 5.27 9.49 -14.58
N LYS A 77 4.64 10.60 -15.01
CA LYS A 77 5.21 11.57 -15.92
C LYS A 77 6.48 12.23 -15.37
N ASP A 78 6.49 12.49 -14.06
CA ASP A 78 7.69 12.97 -13.37
C ASP A 78 8.71 11.84 -13.24
N ARG A 79 9.77 11.96 -14.03
CA ARG A 79 10.87 10.99 -14.05
C ARG A 79 11.64 10.95 -12.74
N GLY A 80 11.80 12.10 -12.07
CA GLY A 80 12.47 12.18 -10.78
C GLY A 80 11.77 11.38 -9.70
N LEU A 81 10.43 11.37 -9.69
CA LEU A 81 9.65 10.53 -8.79
C LEU A 81 9.86 9.03 -9.08
N ASN A 82 9.85 8.63 -10.36
CA ASN A 82 10.11 7.24 -10.73
C ASN A 82 11.49 6.80 -10.24
N ASP A 83 12.53 7.59 -10.54
CA ASP A 83 13.90 7.31 -10.15
C ASP A 83 14.04 7.22 -8.63
N SER A 84 13.45 8.17 -7.89
CA SER A 84 13.46 8.16 -6.42
C SER A 84 12.81 6.87 -5.86
N CYS A 85 11.64 6.48 -6.35
CA CYS A 85 10.96 5.25 -5.92
C CYS A 85 11.81 3.99 -6.20
N LEU A 86 12.42 3.92 -7.39
CA LEU A 86 13.25 2.80 -7.79
C LEU A 86 14.53 2.68 -6.94
N GLU A 87 15.24 3.79 -6.75
CA GLU A 87 16.46 3.81 -5.94
C GLU A 87 16.19 3.50 -4.47
N ARG A 88 15.09 4.01 -3.90
CA ARG A 88 14.67 3.69 -2.53
C ARG A 88 14.35 2.20 -2.37
N ALA A 89 13.58 1.61 -3.29
CA ALA A 89 13.26 0.19 -3.27
C ALA A 89 14.52 -0.68 -3.41
N LYS A 90 15.45 -0.30 -4.29
CA LYS A 90 16.75 -0.95 -4.46
C LYS A 90 17.63 -0.85 -3.21
N ALA A 91 17.75 0.34 -2.63
CA ALA A 91 18.50 0.57 -1.39
C ALA A 91 17.89 -0.24 -0.21
N ALA A 92 16.56 -0.36 -0.16
CA ALA A 92 15.83 -1.18 0.80
C ALA A 92 15.87 -2.69 0.47
N LYS A 93 16.66 -3.12 -0.53
CA LYS A 93 16.86 -4.53 -0.90
C LYS A 93 15.55 -5.26 -1.24
N PHE A 94 14.67 -4.62 -2.00
CA PHE A 94 13.54 -5.30 -2.60
C PHE A 94 14.02 -6.21 -3.73
N ASP A 95 13.47 -7.41 -3.82
CA ASP A 95 13.94 -8.47 -4.72
C ASP A 95 13.32 -8.36 -6.10
N VAL A 96 12.10 -7.80 -6.18
CA VAL A 96 11.28 -7.75 -7.39
C VAL A 96 10.63 -6.39 -7.55
N MET A 97 10.52 -5.94 -8.79
CA MET A 97 9.76 -4.77 -9.20
C MET A 97 8.54 -5.19 -10.02
N ALA A 98 7.36 -4.68 -9.66
CA ALA A 98 6.13 -4.88 -10.43
C ALA A 98 5.66 -3.55 -11.01
N LEU A 99 5.71 -3.39 -12.32
CA LEU A 99 5.20 -2.23 -13.03
C LEU A 99 3.73 -2.42 -13.39
N THR A 100 2.86 -1.51 -12.93
CA THR A 100 1.45 -1.48 -13.32
C THR A 100 1.27 -0.60 -14.56
N VAL A 101 0.65 -1.14 -15.61
CA VAL A 101 0.56 -0.52 -16.94
C VAL A 101 -0.87 -0.33 -17.45
N ASP A 102 -1.88 -0.64 -16.64
CA ASP A 102 -3.30 -0.65 -17.03
C ASP A 102 -4.10 0.55 -16.52
N THR A 103 -3.45 1.60 -16.02
CA THR A 103 -4.09 2.74 -15.37
C THR A 103 -4.27 3.97 -16.25
N ILE A 104 -4.39 3.79 -17.57
CA ILE A 104 -4.62 4.89 -18.53
C ILE A 104 -5.95 5.57 -18.27
N THR A 105 -6.96 4.82 -17.82
CA THR A 105 -8.29 5.34 -17.45
C THR A 105 -8.68 4.88 -16.05
N GLY A 106 -9.36 5.75 -15.31
CA GLY A 106 -9.91 5.40 -13.99
C GLY A 106 -10.96 4.30 -14.11
N GLY A 107 -10.88 3.27 -13.25
CA GLY A 107 -11.86 2.20 -13.21
C GLY A 107 -13.24 2.69 -12.73
N ASN A 108 -14.32 2.18 -13.31
CA ASN A 108 -15.68 2.46 -12.87
C ASN A 108 -15.98 1.66 -11.58
N ARG A 109 -15.79 2.28 -10.43
CA ARG A 109 -16.03 1.68 -9.11
C ARG A 109 -17.45 1.98 -8.65
N GLU A 110 -18.42 1.26 -9.21
CA GLU A 110 -19.85 1.48 -8.90
C GLU A 110 -20.18 1.43 -7.41
N ARG A 111 -19.55 0.56 -6.65
CA ARG A 111 -19.75 0.46 -5.21
C ARG A 111 -19.34 1.74 -4.49
N ASP A 112 -18.21 2.32 -4.87
CA ASP A 112 -17.71 3.57 -4.27
C ASP A 112 -18.67 4.72 -4.59
N LEU A 113 -19.17 4.78 -5.82
CA LEU A 113 -20.18 5.75 -6.23
C LEU A 113 -21.49 5.59 -5.43
N ARG A 114 -22.01 4.37 -5.26
CA ARG A 114 -23.23 4.08 -4.52
C ARG A 114 -23.11 4.36 -3.02
N THR A 115 -21.93 4.11 -2.43
CA THR A 115 -21.69 4.32 -1.00
C THR A 115 -21.23 5.74 -0.68
N GLY A 116 -21.01 6.58 -1.69
CA GLY A 116 -20.48 7.94 -1.52
C GLY A 116 -19.02 7.97 -1.07
N PHE A 117 -18.28 6.87 -1.25
CA PHE A 117 -16.85 6.83 -1.01
C PHE A 117 -16.14 7.62 -2.11
N THR A 118 -15.64 8.79 -1.76
CA THR A 118 -14.94 9.69 -2.70
C THR A 118 -13.51 9.94 -2.23
N SER A 119 -12.63 10.28 -3.14
CA SER A 119 -11.30 10.80 -2.82
C SER A 119 -11.23 12.28 -3.27
N PRO A 120 -11.13 13.23 -2.35
CA PRO A 120 -11.11 13.10 -0.89
C PRO A 120 -12.47 12.64 -0.29
N PRO A 121 -12.47 11.93 0.85
CA PRO A 121 -13.69 11.43 1.47
C PRO A 121 -14.58 12.59 1.96
N LYS A 122 -15.85 12.54 1.61
CA LYS A 122 -16.85 13.50 2.12
C LYS A 122 -17.54 12.90 3.33
N LEU A 123 -17.48 13.60 4.46
CA LEU A 123 -18.19 13.19 5.66
C LEU A 123 -19.67 13.57 5.54
N THR A 124 -20.51 12.56 5.47
CA THR A 124 -21.98 12.71 5.51
C THR A 124 -22.51 12.18 6.85
N LEU A 125 -23.75 12.53 7.23
CA LEU A 125 -24.39 11.98 8.43
C LEU A 125 -24.44 10.44 8.38
N SER A 126 -24.69 9.86 7.21
CA SER A 126 -24.67 8.42 7.00
C SER A 126 -23.29 7.81 7.25
N SER A 127 -22.21 8.45 6.77
CA SER A 127 -20.84 7.97 7.02
C SER A 127 -20.46 8.07 8.50
N LEU A 128 -20.88 9.15 9.19
CA LEU A 128 -20.65 9.28 10.63
C LEU A 128 -21.36 8.19 11.43
N PHE A 129 -22.61 7.87 11.07
CA PHE A 129 -23.34 6.76 11.70
C PHE A 129 -22.62 5.41 11.43
N SER A 130 -22.17 5.18 10.21
CA SER A 130 -21.39 3.98 9.85
C SER A 130 -20.10 3.87 10.68
N PHE A 131 -19.39 4.98 10.91
CA PHE A 131 -18.19 4.98 11.77
C PHE A 131 -18.53 4.69 13.24
N ALA A 132 -19.65 5.20 13.74
CA ALA A 132 -20.12 4.93 15.10
C ALA A 132 -20.36 3.44 15.36
N THR A 133 -20.71 2.66 14.32
CA THR A 133 -20.86 1.20 14.43
C THR A 133 -19.54 0.45 14.48
N LYS A 134 -18.39 1.12 14.30
CA LYS A 134 -17.04 0.56 14.29
C LYS A 134 -16.14 1.24 15.33
N PRO A 135 -16.47 1.18 16.64
CA PRO A 135 -15.80 1.98 17.67
C PRO A 135 -14.30 1.72 17.76
N MET A 136 -13.86 0.45 17.61
CA MET A 136 -12.43 0.12 17.66
C MET A 136 -11.64 0.75 16.52
N TRP A 137 -12.22 0.81 15.32
CA TRP A 137 -11.60 1.54 14.20
C TRP A 137 -11.55 3.03 14.49
N GLY A 138 -12.65 3.63 14.98
CA GLY A 138 -12.73 5.05 15.32
C GLY A 138 -11.71 5.46 16.40
N ILE A 139 -11.62 4.69 17.48
CA ILE A 139 -10.63 4.91 18.55
C ILE A 139 -9.20 4.87 17.97
N ASN A 140 -8.86 3.84 17.21
CA ASN A 140 -7.53 3.75 16.60
C ASN A 140 -7.23 4.91 15.64
N TYR A 141 -8.21 5.33 14.85
CA TYR A 141 -8.06 6.46 13.92
C TYR A 141 -7.79 7.78 14.63
N VAL A 142 -8.42 8.02 15.78
CA VAL A 142 -8.25 9.27 16.56
C VAL A 142 -6.99 9.23 17.43
N THR A 143 -6.66 8.08 18.04
CA THR A 143 -5.57 7.95 19.03
C THR A 143 -4.22 7.59 18.44
N ARG A 144 -4.20 6.99 17.23
CA ARG A 144 -2.94 6.63 16.56
C ARG A 144 -2.49 7.72 15.61
N GLY A 145 -1.20 7.76 15.34
CA GLY A 145 -0.63 8.70 14.37
C GLY A 145 -1.29 8.60 12.99
N LYS A 146 -1.56 9.75 12.38
CA LYS A 146 -2.05 9.80 11.00
C LYS A 146 -1.07 9.08 10.07
N PHE A 147 -1.61 8.40 9.08
CA PHE A 147 -0.77 7.81 8.03
C PHE A 147 -0.48 8.85 6.94
N GLU A 148 0.65 8.69 6.32
CA GLU A 148 1.11 9.46 5.18
C GLU A 148 1.40 8.51 4.02
N LEU A 149 1.72 9.06 2.85
CA LEU A 149 2.18 8.32 1.68
C LEU A 149 3.68 8.56 1.50
N PRO A 150 4.52 7.78 2.18
CA PRO A 150 5.96 8.07 2.29
C PRO A 150 6.72 7.98 0.95
N HIS A 151 6.15 7.32 -0.04
CA HIS A 151 6.73 7.23 -1.38
C HIS A 151 6.41 8.44 -2.28
N LEU A 152 5.44 9.27 -1.85
CA LEU A 152 5.00 10.46 -2.59
C LEU A 152 5.33 11.77 -1.87
N GLN A 153 6.03 11.72 -0.73
CA GLN A 153 6.31 12.92 0.09
C GLN A 153 7.09 13.97 -0.68
N ASP A 154 8.06 13.58 -1.49
CA ASP A 154 8.85 14.50 -2.30
C ASP A 154 8.06 15.17 -3.43
N PHE A 155 6.87 14.60 -3.76
CA PHE A 155 5.98 15.08 -4.81
C PHE A 155 4.83 15.93 -4.28
N VAL A 156 4.53 15.82 -3.00
CA VAL A 156 3.42 16.54 -2.35
C VAL A 156 3.92 17.88 -1.85
N LYS A 157 3.40 18.97 -2.41
CA LYS A 157 3.66 20.33 -1.90
C LYS A 157 3.23 20.41 -0.42
N GLU A 158 4.07 21.04 0.40
CA GLU A 158 3.75 21.32 1.81
C GLU A 158 2.34 21.92 1.95
N GLY A 159 1.54 21.36 2.86
CA GLY A 159 0.16 21.79 3.11
C GLY A 159 -0.92 21.08 2.30
N THR A 160 -0.58 20.17 1.41
CA THR A 160 -1.56 19.38 0.65
C THR A 160 -2.00 18.15 1.45
N SER A 161 -3.30 17.90 1.58
CA SER A 161 -3.78 16.71 2.29
C SER A 161 -3.42 15.43 1.53
N THR A 162 -3.16 14.33 2.23
CA THR A 162 -2.87 13.00 1.66
C THR A 162 -3.88 12.59 0.58
N ASN A 163 -5.16 12.91 0.76
CA ASN A 163 -6.22 12.57 -0.18
C ASN A 163 -6.16 13.38 -1.49
N SER A 164 -5.81 14.67 -1.43
CA SER A 164 -5.57 15.47 -2.65
C SER A 164 -4.31 15.03 -3.39
N SER A 165 -3.32 14.51 -2.69
CA SER A 165 -2.10 13.96 -3.28
C SER A 165 -2.38 12.70 -4.12
N ILE A 166 -3.27 11.81 -3.64
CA ILE A 166 -3.70 10.63 -4.40
C ILE A 166 -4.46 11.06 -5.67
N GLY A 167 -5.38 12.02 -5.56
CA GLY A 167 -6.10 12.55 -6.72
C GLY A 167 -5.15 13.14 -7.77
N ASN A 168 -4.18 13.92 -7.33
CA ASN A 168 -3.17 14.52 -8.22
C ASN A 168 -2.25 13.47 -8.84
N TYR A 169 -1.87 12.43 -8.10
CA TYR A 169 -1.02 11.34 -8.60
C TYR A 169 -1.63 10.62 -9.82
N PHE A 170 -2.95 10.42 -9.84
CA PHE A 170 -3.63 9.77 -10.95
C PHE A 170 -4.15 10.74 -12.04
N SER A 171 -4.14 12.05 -11.80
CA SER A 171 -4.63 13.04 -12.77
C SER A 171 -3.53 13.66 -13.65
N THR A 172 -2.29 13.33 -13.40
CA THR A 172 -1.10 13.80 -14.13
C THR A 172 -0.48 12.69 -14.94
#